data_c1fd5deaed5eb6a3c1a98d2b92bb6e00
#
_entry.id   c1fd5deaed5eb6a3c1a98d2b92bb6e00
#
_cell.length_a   1.000
_cell.length_b   1.000
_cell.length_c   1.000
_cell.angle_alpha   90.00
_cell.angle_beta   90.00
_cell.angle_gamma   90.00
#
_symmetry.space_group_name_H-M   'P 1'
#
loop_
_entity.id
_entity.type
_entity.pdbx_description
1 polymer ?
#
loop_
_entity_poly.entity_id
_entity_poly.type
_entity_poly.pdbx_seq_one_letter_code
_entity_poly.pdbx_strand_id
1 'polypeptide(L)'
;MNVMIIGGGGREHAIAAKIAESPRLTKLYAAPGSDGMASLAQRVPLAVTDTAKILSFVLENNIEMVFIGPEVPLLNGLADALRKENIMVLGPEKDAAELEGSKAFSKHIMKKYNIPTGDYEVFTDIDRKSVV
;
A
#
# COMPACT_ATOMS: atom_id res chain seq x y z
N MET A 1 12.57 3.64 16.82
CA MET A 1 12.48 3.80 15.35
C MET A 1 11.32 4.70 14.96
N ASN A 2 11.47 5.49 13.91
CA ASN A 2 10.40 6.27 13.33
C ASN A 2 9.68 5.42 12.26
N VAL A 3 8.37 5.37 12.33
CA VAL A 3 7.53 4.55 11.45
C VAL A 3 6.48 5.42 10.77
N MET A 4 6.16 5.12 9.50
CA MET A 4 5.09 5.78 8.77
C MET A 4 4.09 4.76 8.23
N ILE A 5 2.80 5.09 8.33
CA ILE A 5 1.71 4.32 7.72
C ILE A 5 1.15 5.14 6.55
N ILE A 6 1.09 4.54 5.39
CA ILE A 6 0.42 5.10 4.21
C ILE A 6 -1.00 4.54 4.15
N GLY A 7 -1.97 5.46 4.16
CA GLY A 7 -3.40 5.15 4.18
C GLY A 7 -4.11 5.77 5.39
N GLY A 8 -5.42 5.57 5.48
CA GLY A 8 -6.25 6.17 6.53
C GLY A 8 -7.55 5.39 6.81
N GLY A 9 -7.64 4.17 6.31
CA GLY A 9 -8.79 3.29 6.53
C GLY A 9 -8.78 2.61 7.90
N GLY A 10 -9.81 1.82 8.17
CA GLY A 10 -9.93 1.08 9.43
C GLY A 10 -8.81 0.06 9.64
N ARG A 11 -8.33 -0.56 8.56
CA ARG A 11 -7.17 -1.48 8.59
C ARG A 11 -5.91 -0.75 9.05
N GLU A 12 -5.61 0.39 8.46
CA GLU A 12 -4.44 1.21 8.82
C GLU A 12 -4.55 1.74 10.25
N HIS A 13 -5.76 2.11 10.70
CA HIS A 13 -5.98 2.52 12.08
C HIS A 13 -5.70 1.37 13.08
N ALA A 14 -6.19 0.18 12.82
CA ALA A 14 -5.93 -0.99 13.67
C ALA A 14 -4.42 -1.31 13.74
N ILE A 15 -3.71 -1.21 12.63
CA ILE A 15 -2.26 -1.40 12.55
C ILE A 15 -1.53 -0.30 13.32
N ALA A 16 -1.97 0.98 13.18
CA ALA A 16 -1.41 2.10 13.94
C ALA A 16 -1.53 1.88 15.45
N ALA A 17 -2.70 1.43 15.91
CA ALA A 17 -2.93 1.12 17.32
C ALA A 17 -1.95 0.05 17.82
N LYS A 18 -1.73 -1.00 17.01
CA LYS A 18 -0.82 -2.08 17.40
C LYS A 18 0.65 -1.67 17.37
N ILE A 19 1.06 -0.85 16.40
CA ILE A 19 2.43 -0.30 16.32
C ILE A 19 2.69 0.64 17.49
N ALA A 20 1.69 1.43 17.91
CA ALA A 20 1.82 2.37 19.02
C ALA A 20 2.13 1.70 20.39
N GLU A 21 1.79 0.43 20.55
CA GLU A 21 2.14 -0.37 21.76
C GLU A 21 3.62 -0.78 21.78
N SER A 22 4.37 -0.62 20.69
CA SER A 22 5.72 -1.14 20.60
C SER A 22 6.72 -0.29 21.40
N PRO A 23 7.52 -0.88 22.30
CA PRO A 23 8.57 -0.15 23.02
C PRO A 23 9.72 0.31 22.09
N ARG A 24 9.77 -0.17 20.86
CA ARG A 24 10.77 0.24 19.85
C ARG A 24 10.34 1.46 19.04
N LEU A 25 9.06 1.87 19.17
CA LEU A 25 8.55 3.04 18.47
C LEU A 25 9.06 4.31 19.10
N THR A 26 9.64 5.20 18.30
CA THR A 26 9.99 6.57 18.72
C THR A 26 8.91 7.54 18.28
N LYS A 27 8.49 7.45 17.01
CA LYS A 27 7.44 8.30 16.45
C LYS A 27 6.66 7.58 15.36
N LEU A 28 5.35 7.77 15.36
CA LEU A 28 4.45 7.24 14.34
C LEU A 28 3.87 8.39 13.51
N TYR A 29 3.93 8.23 12.20
CA TYR A 29 3.32 9.12 11.22
C TYR A 29 2.24 8.38 10.43
N ALA A 30 1.23 9.10 9.96
CA ALA A 30 0.18 8.56 9.09
C ALA A 30 -0.13 9.52 7.93
N ALA A 31 -0.09 9.04 6.70
CA ALA A 31 -0.35 9.83 5.50
C ALA A 31 -1.44 9.20 4.61
N PRO A 32 -2.57 9.86 4.42
CA PRO A 32 -3.03 11.07 5.10
C PRO A 32 -3.48 10.83 6.54
N GLY A 33 -3.63 9.54 6.92
CA GLY A 33 -4.24 9.13 8.18
C GLY A 33 -5.75 9.43 8.22
N SER A 34 -6.34 9.23 9.38
CA SER A 34 -7.74 9.58 9.68
C SER A 34 -7.86 10.26 11.03
N ASP A 35 -9.02 10.83 11.33
CA ASP A 35 -9.25 11.49 12.62
C ASP A 35 -9.09 10.52 13.80
N GLY A 36 -9.51 9.27 13.64
CA GLY A 36 -9.29 8.21 14.63
C GLY A 36 -7.81 7.90 14.90
N MET A 37 -6.92 8.15 13.95
CA MET A 37 -5.49 7.93 14.13
C MET A 37 -4.75 9.11 14.76
N ALA A 38 -5.39 10.27 14.93
CA ALA A 38 -4.74 11.49 15.43
C ALA A 38 -4.19 11.37 16.87
N SER A 39 -4.77 10.50 17.68
CA SER A 39 -4.28 10.20 19.04
C SER A 39 -3.09 9.25 19.08
N LEU A 40 -2.83 8.53 17.98
CA LEU A 40 -1.81 7.48 17.86
C LEU A 40 -0.61 7.93 17.03
N ALA A 41 -0.84 8.76 16.01
CA ALA A 41 0.14 9.12 15.00
C ALA A 41 0.05 10.61 14.63
N GLN A 42 1.19 11.19 14.28
CA GLN A 42 1.20 12.50 13.66
C GLN A 42 0.70 12.37 12.22
N ARG A 43 -0.44 12.98 11.93
CA ARG A 43 -1.00 13.00 10.57
C ARG A 43 -0.20 13.93 9.68
N VAL A 44 0.00 13.49 8.44
CA VAL A 44 0.72 14.24 7.39
C VAL A 44 -0.19 14.36 6.18
N PRO A 45 -0.51 15.59 5.72
CA PRO A 45 -1.47 15.79 4.64
C PRO A 45 -0.84 15.49 3.26
N LEU A 46 -0.38 14.26 3.06
CA LEU A 46 0.14 13.76 1.79
C LEU A 46 -0.86 12.82 1.14
N ALA A 47 -1.07 12.98 -0.16
CA ALA A 47 -1.85 12.04 -0.94
C ALA A 47 -1.07 10.73 -1.11
N VAL A 48 -1.76 9.59 -0.99
CA VAL A 48 -1.14 8.25 -1.13
C VAL A 48 -0.55 8.01 -2.52
N THR A 49 -0.96 8.78 -3.51
CA THR A 49 -0.49 8.70 -4.90
C THR A 49 0.77 9.54 -5.16
N ASP A 50 1.16 10.43 -4.24
CA ASP A 50 2.30 11.33 -4.42
C ASP A 50 3.60 10.69 -3.92
N THR A 51 4.12 9.74 -4.68
CA THR A 51 5.33 8.98 -4.35
C THR A 51 6.53 9.90 -4.06
N ALA A 52 6.69 10.98 -4.82
CA ALA A 52 7.83 11.87 -4.65
C ALA A 52 7.80 12.62 -3.31
N LYS A 53 6.64 13.19 -2.93
CA LYS A 53 6.51 13.90 -1.65
C LYS A 53 6.58 12.94 -0.46
N ILE A 54 6.01 11.73 -0.59
CA ILE A 54 6.14 10.71 0.46
C ILE A 54 7.61 10.37 0.68
N LEU A 55 8.36 10.11 -0.40
CA LEU A 55 9.78 9.77 -0.32
C LEU A 55 10.59 10.91 0.33
N SER A 56 10.39 12.17 -0.09
CA SER A 56 11.06 13.33 0.50
C SER A 56 10.76 13.42 2.00
N PHE A 57 9.48 13.29 2.39
CA PHE A 57 9.08 13.34 3.79
C PHE A 57 9.72 12.22 4.63
N VAL A 58 9.78 11.01 4.08
CA VAL A 58 10.40 9.85 4.74
C VAL A 58 11.88 10.12 5.04
N LEU A 59 12.62 10.65 4.07
CA LEU A 59 14.05 10.96 4.21
C LEU A 59 14.29 12.13 5.19
N GLU A 60 13.55 13.22 5.05
CA GLU A 60 13.67 14.42 5.90
C GLU A 60 13.36 14.15 7.39
N ASN A 61 12.47 13.19 7.66
CA ASN A 61 12.06 12.85 9.02
C ASN A 61 12.73 11.58 9.58
N ASN A 62 13.76 11.08 8.90
CA ASN A 62 14.51 9.88 9.30
C ASN A 62 13.56 8.70 9.62
N ILE A 63 12.59 8.44 8.74
CA ILE A 63 11.68 7.33 8.88
C ILE A 63 12.38 6.06 8.43
N GLU A 64 12.44 5.07 9.31
CA GLU A 64 13.19 3.82 9.10
C GLU A 64 12.31 2.73 8.52
N MET A 65 10.98 2.81 8.73
CA MET A 65 10.02 1.80 8.28
C MET A 65 8.73 2.43 7.77
N VAL A 66 8.24 1.95 6.62
CA VAL A 66 6.97 2.38 6.04
C VAL A 66 6.06 1.17 5.85
N PHE A 67 4.85 1.26 6.38
CA PHE A 67 3.73 0.35 6.09
C PHE A 67 2.84 0.97 5.01
N ILE A 68 2.59 0.24 3.91
CA ILE A 68 1.74 0.70 2.81
C ILE A 68 0.45 -0.12 2.83
N GLY A 69 -0.67 0.50 3.22
CA GLY A 69 -1.96 -0.16 3.34
C GLY A 69 -2.72 -0.33 2.03
N PRO A 70 -2.93 0.74 1.24
CA PRO A 70 -3.69 0.67 -0.01
C PRO A 70 -2.85 0.12 -1.17
N GLU A 71 -3.53 -0.45 -2.17
CA GLU A 71 -2.90 -1.01 -3.37
C GLU A 71 -2.35 0.05 -4.35
N VAL A 72 -3.02 1.20 -4.44
CA VAL A 72 -2.67 2.25 -5.43
C VAL A 72 -1.22 2.73 -5.30
N PRO A 73 -0.69 3.12 -4.13
CA PRO A 73 0.72 3.51 -4.00
C PRO A 73 1.69 2.36 -4.31
N LEU A 74 1.31 1.11 -4.09
CA LEU A 74 2.12 -0.06 -4.45
C LEU A 74 2.23 -0.19 -5.97
N LEU A 75 1.11 -0.09 -6.68
CA LEU A 75 1.06 -0.08 -8.15
C LEU A 75 1.82 1.10 -8.76
N ASN A 76 1.91 2.22 -8.05
CA ASN A 76 2.71 3.39 -8.44
C ASN A 76 4.21 3.24 -8.11
N GLY A 77 4.64 2.12 -7.51
CA GLY A 77 6.05 1.83 -7.23
C GLY A 77 6.61 2.53 -5.98
N LEU A 78 5.76 2.95 -5.04
CA LEU A 78 6.22 3.57 -3.80
C LEU A 78 7.12 2.63 -2.99
N ALA A 79 6.79 1.34 -2.91
CA ALA A 79 7.60 0.35 -2.18
C ALA A 79 9.00 0.21 -2.80
N ASP A 80 9.07 0.20 -4.14
CA ASP A 80 10.33 0.10 -4.88
C ASP A 80 11.20 1.34 -4.66
N ALA A 81 10.59 2.52 -4.70
CA ALA A 81 11.29 3.79 -4.47
C ALA A 81 11.89 3.87 -3.06
N LEU A 82 11.11 3.49 -2.03
CA LEU A 82 11.57 3.50 -0.65
C LEU A 82 12.69 2.47 -0.39
N ARG A 83 12.58 1.26 -0.97
CA ARG A 83 13.63 0.24 -0.83
C ARG A 83 14.95 0.64 -1.45
N LYS A 84 14.95 1.41 -2.56
CA LYS A 84 16.18 1.97 -3.16
C LYS A 84 16.93 2.89 -2.21
N GLU A 85 16.22 3.55 -1.30
CA GLU A 85 16.78 4.40 -0.25
C GLU A 85 17.05 3.62 1.06
N ASN A 86 17.05 2.29 1.00
CA ASN A 86 17.27 1.39 2.16
C ASN A 86 16.23 1.55 3.29
N ILE A 87 15.04 2.02 2.99
CA ILE A 87 13.93 2.10 3.94
C ILE A 87 13.27 0.72 4.04
N MET A 88 13.01 0.24 5.25
CA MET A 88 12.22 -0.97 5.45
C MET A 88 10.77 -0.75 5.01
N VAL A 89 10.25 -1.61 4.15
CA VAL A 89 8.88 -1.49 3.64
C VAL A 89 8.08 -2.75 3.89
N LEU A 90 6.94 -2.58 4.53
CA LEU A 90 5.91 -3.60 4.61
C LEU A 90 4.87 -3.33 3.50
N GLY A 91 4.95 -4.10 2.44
CA GLY A 91 4.18 -4.02 1.20
C GLY A 91 4.94 -4.66 0.04
N PRO A 92 4.23 -5.25 -0.95
CA PRO A 92 4.86 -5.84 -2.13
C PRO A 92 5.49 -4.78 -3.04
N GLU A 93 6.39 -5.20 -3.89
CA GLU A 93 6.90 -4.42 -5.02
C GLU A 93 5.81 -4.27 -6.09
N LYS A 94 6.00 -3.31 -7.00
CA LYS A 94 5.04 -2.97 -8.03
C LYS A 94 4.59 -4.19 -8.84
N ASP A 95 5.53 -5.01 -9.30
CA ASP A 95 5.23 -6.18 -10.12
C ASP A 95 4.38 -7.23 -9.37
N ALA A 96 4.65 -7.43 -8.08
CA ALA A 96 3.87 -8.32 -7.23
C ALA A 96 2.50 -7.72 -6.88
N ALA A 97 2.40 -6.39 -6.72
CA ALA A 97 1.15 -5.70 -6.46
C ALA A 97 0.14 -5.81 -7.61
N GLU A 98 0.60 -6.07 -8.84
CA GLU A 98 -0.26 -6.32 -9.99
C GLU A 98 -1.22 -7.52 -9.79
N LEU A 99 -0.85 -8.48 -8.96
CA LEU A 99 -1.75 -9.59 -8.60
C LEU A 99 -3.05 -9.12 -7.93
N GLU A 100 -3.01 -8.04 -7.17
CA GLU A 100 -4.20 -7.43 -6.57
C GLU A 100 -4.81 -6.35 -7.50
N GLY A 101 -3.97 -5.58 -8.15
CA GLY A 101 -4.38 -4.44 -8.95
C GLY A 101 -5.02 -4.79 -10.29
N SER A 102 -4.73 -5.96 -10.86
CA SER A 102 -5.26 -6.42 -12.15
C SER A 102 -5.92 -7.79 -12.06
N LYS A 103 -7.26 -7.81 -12.09
CA LYS A 103 -8.01 -9.08 -12.11
C LYS A 103 -7.66 -9.95 -13.31
N ALA A 104 -7.43 -9.36 -14.48
CA ALA A 104 -7.04 -10.09 -15.69
C ALA A 104 -5.68 -10.74 -15.51
N PHE A 105 -4.69 -10.02 -14.96
CA PHE A 105 -3.36 -10.55 -14.66
C PHE A 105 -3.43 -11.67 -13.62
N SER A 106 -4.14 -11.46 -12.51
CA SER A 106 -4.38 -12.49 -11.48
C SER A 106 -4.94 -13.78 -12.08
N LYS A 107 -5.99 -13.66 -12.90
CA LYS A 107 -6.63 -14.80 -13.57
C LYS A 107 -5.67 -15.51 -14.54
N HIS A 108 -4.85 -14.75 -15.27
CA HIS A 108 -3.82 -15.31 -16.13
C HIS A 108 -2.81 -16.15 -15.33
N ILE A 109 -2.31 -15.64 -14.21
CA ILE A 109 -1.40 -16.36 -13.31
C ILE A 109 -2.06 -17.62 -12.76
N MET A 110 -3.31 -17.51 -12.27
CA MET A 110 -4.04 -18.68 -11.75
C MET A 110 -4.18 -19.77 -12.80
N LYS A 111 -4.51 -19.42 -14.06
CA LYS A 111 -4.59 -20.36 -15.16
C LYS A 111 -3.24 -21.00 -15.49
N LYS A 112 -2.17 -20.18 -15.55
CA LYS A 112 -0.81 -20.65 -15.85
C LYS A 112 -0.29 -21.68 -14.84
N TYR A 113 -0.64 -21.50 -13.56
CA TYR A 113 -0.16 -22.37 -12.46
C TYR A 113 -1.19 -23.36 -11.94
N ASN A 114 -2.32 -23.54 -12.66
CA ASN A 114 -3.42 -24.45 -12.29
C ASN A 114 -3.99 -24.16 -10.89
N ILE A 115 -4.05 -22.90 -10.48
CA ILE A 115 -4.67 -22.49 -9.21
C ILE A 115 -6.19 -22.48 -9.41
N PRO A 116 -6.97 -23.17 -8.57
CA PRO A 116 -8.43 -23.21 -8.65
C PRO A 116 -9.02 -21.80 -8.60
N THR A 117 -9.86 -21.48 -9.58
CA THR A 117 -10.56 -20.20 -9.68
C THR A 117 -11.82 -20.37 -10.53
N GLY A 118 -12.81 -19.49 -10.36
CA GLY A 118 -13.99 -19.47 -11.22
C GLY A 118 -13.62 -19.13 -12.67
N ASP A 119 -14.44 -19.59 -13.58
CA ASP A 119 -14.31 -19.26 -15.03
C ASP A 119 -14.36 -17.75 -15.22
N TYR A 120 -13.65 -17.29 -16.22
CA TYR A 120 -13.56 -15.87 -16.56
C TYR A 120 -13.30 -15.64 -18.04
N GLU A 121 -13.73 -14.50 -18.50
CA GLU A 121 -13.41 -13.99 -19.83
C GLU A 121 -13.00 -12.51 -19.73
N VAL A 122 -12.03 -12.11 -20.54
CA VAL A 122 -11.55 -10.72 -20.60
C VAL A 122 -12.11 -10.06 -21.84
N PHE A 123 -12.91 -9.02 -21.63
CA PHE A 123 -13.49 -8.22 -22.72
C PHE A 123 -12.77 -6.88 -22.79
N THR A 124 -12.37 -6.50 -23.98
CA THR A 124 -11.78 -5.19 -24.29
C THR A 124 -12.80 -4.22 -24.90
N ASP A 125 -13.99 -4.73 -25.26
CA ASP A 125 -15.08 -3.96 -25.85
C ASP A 125 -16.32 -4.01 -24.97
N ILE A 126 -16.99 -2.87 -24.79
CA ILE A 126 -18.18 -2.70 -23.93
C ILE A 126 -19.36 -3.53 -24.45
N ASP A 127 -19.49 -3.67 -25.77
CA ASP A 127 -20.60 -4.39 -26.40
C ASP A 127 -20.60 -5.90 -26.13
N ARG A 128 -19.50 -6.47 -25.67
CA ARG A 128 -19.40 -7.91 -25.32
C ARG A 128 -19.74 -8.24 -23.86
N LYS A 129 -19.99 -7.26 -23.01
CA LYS A 129 -20.36 -7.49 -21.59
C LYS A 129 -21.77 -8.05 -21.38
N SER A 130 -22.57 -8.17 -22.42
CA SER A 130 -24.00 -8.55 -22.32
C SER A 130 -24.30 -10.01 -22.64
N VAL A 131 -23.29 -10.87 -22.73
CA VAL A 131 -23.48 -12.30 -23.01
C VAL A 131 -22.99 -13.12 -21.80
N VAL A 132 -23.86 -13.22 -20.81
CA VAL A 132 -23.90 -14.31 -19.83
C VAL A 132 -25.35 -14.73 -19.68
#